data_3f2b4ed449b51c09477327dd026519e5
#
_entry.id   3f2b4ed449b51c09477327dd026519e5
#
_cell.length_a   1.000
_cell.length_b   1.000
_cell.length_c   1.000
_cell.angle_alpha   90.00
_cell.angle_beta   90.00
_cell.angle_gamma   90.00
#
_symmetry.space_group_name_H-M   'P 1'
#
loop_
_entity.id
_entity.type
_entity.pdbx_description
1 polymer ?
#
loop_
_entity_poly.entity_id
_entity_poly.type
_entity_poly.pdbx_seq_one_letter_code
_entity_poly.pdbx_strand_id
1 'polypeptide(L)'
;MTKTVVILGGAFAGVQVAHRLLKYTQPHVQDLKVILVSKNSHFYWNMASVRAIVPGLLTEEQYARPIAAGFAKYPAEIFEFIVGAAEAVNTTTKTVKVVIGGTEAGERELSYDYLVVTTGTRNAGTVEVPWKNNGTHEELTALLAQTRQKVQGARHIVVAGAGATGVETAAELGFEYGNPKDAAAKKEIVLLSADKEVLGGDSIAGNAAAELRKLNVTIRGPARVASASATADGKTELVLESGETVLTDLYLPTMGMAPNTEFLPPSLLTDRKFVDVDEFYAVRGAEGVWAAGDVVWKPRGSFVLTDKQAAGVARNVDAVLREKPQTPVKTIPIDVLMVATGRSRGAGRMGFVKAFSIMVYLIKGKTLGTDKFPAWVDGTNF
;
A
#
# COMPACT_ATOMS: atom_id res chain seq x y z
N MET A 1 -31.54 -17.48 6.47
CA MET A 1 -30.42 -17.32 7.44
C MET A 1 -29.48 -16.26 6.86
N THR A 2 -29.06 -15.32 7.70
CA THR A 2 -28.15 -14.25 7.29
C THR A 2 -26.85 -14.83 6.74
N LYS A 3 -26.44 -14.36 5.58
CA LYS A 3 -25.15 -14.70 4.95
C LYS A 3 -24.13 -13.65 5.35
N THR A 4 -23.10 -14.04 6.09
CA THR A 4 -22.08 -13.13 6.59
C THR A 4 -20.81 -13.22 5.75
N VAL A 5 -20.40 -12.08 5.18
CA VAL A 5 -19.11 -11.91 4.52
C VAL A 5 -18.20 -11.07 5.42
N VAL A 6 -17.11 -11.68 5.90
CA VAL A 6 -16.06 -10.95 6.64
C VAL A 6 -14.96 -10.54 5.69
N ILE A 7 -14.53 -9.28 5.75
CA ILE A 7 -13.44 -8.72 4.96
C ILE A 7 -12.35 -8.25 5.91
N LEU A 8 -11.13 -8.76 5.76
CA LEU A 8 -9.97 -8.38 6.57
C LEU A 8 -9.06 -7.42 5.81
N GLY A 9 -8.97 -6.18 6.29
CA GLY A 9 -8.17 -5.11 5.70
C GLY A 9 -9.01 -3.98 5.10
N GLY A 10 -8.91 -2.79 5.65
CA GLY A 10 -9.70 -1.59 5.31
C GLY A 10 -8.97 -0.59 4.39
N ALA A 11 -8.21 -1.07 3.39
CA ALA A 11 -7.56 -0.22 2.41
C ALA A 11 -8.13 -0.49 0.99
N PHE A 12 -7.33 -0.24 -0.06
CA PHE A 12 -7.75 -0.26 -1.46
C PHE A 12 -8.64 -1.45 -1.86
N ALA A 13 -8.23 -2.69 -1.54
CA ALA A 13 -8.99 -3.86 -1.94
C ALA A 13 -10.23 -4.07 -1.06
N GLY A 14 -10.08 -4.00 0.26
CA GLY A 14 -11.18 -4.32 1.18
C GLY A 14 -12.31 -3.32 1.14
N VAL A 15 -12.02 -2.01 1.12
CA VAL A 15 -13.03 -0.96 0.96
C VAL A 15 -13.81 -1.13 -0.34
N GLN A 16 -13.09 -1.42 -1.44
CA GLN A 16 -13.73 -1.66 -2.73
C GLN A 16 -14.62 -2.91 -2.72
N VAL A 17 -14.15 -4.04 -2.17
CA VAL A 17 -14.96 -5.26 -2.07
C VAL A 17 -16.21 -5.00 -1.24
N ALA A 18 -16.07 -4.35 -0.07
CA ALA A 18 -17.20 -4.04 0.80
C ALA A 18 -18.25 -3.18 0.09
N HIS A 19 -17.85 -2.07 -0.53
CA HIS A 19 -18.79 -1.22 -1.28
C HIS A 19 -19.47 -1.96 -2.44
N ARG A 20 -18.73 -2.79 -3.19
CA ARG A 20 -19.31 -3.55 -4.30
C ARG A 20 -20.33 -4.57 -3.83
N LEU A 21 -20.07 -5.29 -2.73
CA LEU A 21 -21.03 -6.23 -2.16
C LEU A 21 -22.28 -5.50 -1.66
N LEU A 22 -22.13 -4.40 -0.93
CA LEU A 22 -23.26 -3.61 -0.43
C LEU A 22 -24.07 -2.95 -1.54
N LYS A 23 -23.43 -2.51 -2.62
CA LYS A 23 -24.08 -1.78 -3.71
C LYS A 23 -24.72 -2.71 -4.75
N TYR A 24 -24.08 -3.83 -5.07
CA TYR A 24 -24.49 -4.66 -6.20
C TYR A 24 -25.00 -6.06 -5.80
N THR A 25 -24.59 -6.59 -4.64
CA THR A 25 -24.99 -7.91 -4.18
C THR A 25 -26.16 -7.84 -3.21
N GLN A 26 -26.09 -6.96 -2.21
CA GLN A 26 -27.08 -6.82 -1.16
C GLN A 26 -28.53 -6.62 -1.69
N PRO A 27 -28.78 -5.83 -2.76
CA PRO A 27 -30.13 -5.70 -3.31
C PRO A 27 -30.73 -7.00 -3.85
N HIS A 28 -29.90 -8.00 -4.12
CA HIS A 28 -30.31 -9.31 -4.64
C HIS A 28 -30.22 -10.44 -3.59
N VAL A 29 -29.51 -10.20 -2.48
CA VAL A 29 -29.31 -11.12 -1.36
C VAL A 29 -29.66 -10.36 -0.09
N GLN A 30 -30.96 -10.26 0.20
CA GLN A 30 -31.49 -9.36 1.24
C GLN A 30 -30.99 -9.64 2.66
N ASP A 31 -30.62 -10.90 2.94
CA ASP A 31 -30.07 -11.32 4.24
C ASP A 31 -28.52 -11.30 4.26
N LEU A 32 -27.88 -10.56 3.36
CA LEU A 32 -26.43 -10.36 3.35
C LEU A 32 -26.01 -9.37 4.43
N LYS A 33 -25.05 -9.77 5.28
CA LYS A 33 -24.29 -8.89 6.17
C LYS A 33 -22.81 -8.85 5.77
N VAL A 34 -22.24 -7.66 5.63
CA VAL A 34 -20.82 -7.43 5.36
C VAL A 34 -20.16 -6.86 6.60
N ILE A 35 -19.10 -7.50 7.09
CA ILE A 35 -18.28 -7.03 8.20
C ILE A 35 -16.89 -6.69 7.68
N LEU A 36 -16.49 -5.42 7.80
CA LEU A 36 -15.15 -4.96 7.44
C LEU A 36 -14.31 -4.77 8.70
N VAL A 37 -13.21 -5.52 8.80
CA VAL A 37 -12.25 -5.42 9.92
C VAL A 37 -10.99 -4.72 9.44
N SER A 38 -10.55 -3.70 10.16
CA SER A 38 -9.30 -2.99 9.85
C SER A 38 -8.59 -2.55 11.13
N LYS A 39 -7.29 -2.80 11.22
CA LYS A 39 -6.45 -2.31 12.32
C LYS A 39 -6.42 -0.77 12.37
N ASN A 40 -6.46 -0.13 11.20
CA ASN A 40 -6.51 1.32 11.06
C ASN A 40 -7.96 1.78 10.91
N SER A 41 -8.40 2.73 11.71
CA SER A 41 -9.74 3.35 11.64
C SER A 41 -9.93 4.21 10.38
N HIS A 42 -8.82 4.59 9.73
CA HIS A 42 -8.79 5.41 8.53
C HIS A 42 -8.25 4.64 7.33
N PHE A 43 -8.82 4.91 6.18
CA PHE A 43 -8.22 4.50 4.93
C PHE A 43 -7.02 5.42 4.67
N TYR A 44 -5.83 4.84 4.63
CA TYR A 44 -4.60 5.55 4.30
C TYR A 44 -4.30 5.45 2.80
N TRP A 45 -4.23 6.60 2.13
CA TRP A 45 -3.85 6.67 0.72
C TRP A 45 -2.33 6.51 0.55
N ASN A 46 -1.85 5.29 0.73
CA ASN A 46 -0.44 4.95 0.79
C ASN A 46 0.40 5.43 -0.40
N MET A 47 -0.22 5.61 -1.58
CA MET A 47 0.49 6.15 -2.75
C MET A 47 0.97 7.58 -2.55
N ALA A 48 0.33 8.36 -1.69
CA ALA A 48 0.72 9.73 -1.37
C ALA A 48 1.78 9.80 -0.25
N SER A 49 2.14 8.67 0.37
CA SER A 49 3.11 8.63 1.48
C SER A 49 4.44 9.28 1.13
N VAL A 50 4.91 9.10 -0.09
CA VAL A 50 6.17 9.68 -0.61
C VAL A 50 6.18 11.21 -0.63
N ARG A 51 5.00 11.84 -0.74
CA ARG A 51 4.81 13.30 -0.66
C ARG A 51 4.42 13.73 0.74
N ALA A 52 3.68 12.91 1.48
CA ALA A 52 3.22 13.20 2.82
C ALA A 52 4.37 13.38 3.83
N ILE A 53 5.55 12.82 3.57
CA ILE A 53 6.75 13.02 4.39
C ILE A 53 7.39 14.40 4.22
N VAL A 54 7.06 15.13 3.14
CA VAL A 54 7.58 16.49 2.92
C VAL A 54 6.68 17.48 3.68
N PRO A 55 7.22 18.27 4.61
CA PRO A 55 6.45 19.20 5.41
C PRO A 55 5.60 20.16 4.57
N GLY A 56 4.34 20.34 4.97
CA GLY A 56 3.42 21.32 4.39
C GLY A 56 2.80 20.96 3.03
N LEU A 57 3.12 19.80 2.43
CA LEU A 57 2.61 19.48 1.10
C LEU A 57 1.24 18.82 1.07
N LEU A 58 0.89 18.05 2.09
CA LEU A 58 -0.42 17.39 2.18
C LEU A 58 -1.02 17.57 3.57
N THR A 59 -2.31 17.87 3.63
CA THR A 59 -3.10 17.81 4.85
C THR A 59 -3.48 16.35 5.15
N GLU A 60 -3.92 16.10 6.38
CA GLU A 60 -4.32 14.75 6.78
C GLU A 60 -5.47 14.22 5.92
N GLU A 61 -6.50 15.02 5.68
CA GLU A 61 -7.66 14.61 4.87
C GLU A 61 -7.30 14.24 3.43
N GLN A 62 -6.14 14.70 2.94
CA GLN A 62 -5.66 14.35 1.60
C GLN A 62 -5.04 12.95 1.53
N TYR A 63 -4.58 12.37 2.68
CA TYR A 63 -3.97 11.05 2.70
C TYR A 63 -4.61 10.06 3.67
N ALA A 64 -5.44 10.50 4.65
CA ALA A 64 -6.14 9.63 5.58
C ALA A 64 -7.59 10.10 5.76
N ARG A 65 -8.55 9.18 5.67
CA ARG A 65 -9.98 9.48 5.84
C ARG A 65 -10.65 8.37 6.64
N PRO A 66 -11.56 8.72 7.60
CA PRO A 66 -12.28 7.73 8.39
C PRO A 66 -13.04 6.74 7.49
N ILE A 67 -12.78 5.44 7.67
CA ILE A 67 -13.49 4.38 6.91
C ILE A 67 -14.98 4.41 7.23
N ALA A 68 -15.34 4.51 8.53
CA ALA A 68 -16.72 4.51 8.98
C ALA A 68 -17.56 5.59 8.26
N ALA A 69 -17.01 6.78 8.04
CA ALA A 69 -17.70 7.87 7.35
C ALA A 69 -18.10 7.51 5.91
N GLY A 70 -17.25 6.75 5.20
CA GLY A 70 -17.52 6.30 3.84
C GLY A 70 -18.67 5.29 3.74
N PHE A 71 -18.97 4.61 4.83
CA PHE A 71 -20.02 3.59 4.93
C PHE A 71 -21.27 4.03 5.69
N ALA A 72 -21.32 5.27 6.17
CA ALA A 72 -22.42 5.78 7.01
C ALA A 72 -23.82 5.70 6.34
N LYS A 73 -23.87 5.60 5.00
CA LYS A 73 -25.11 5.43 4.25
C LYS A 73 -25.73 4.01 4.33
N TYR A 74 -24.98 3.02 4.82
CA TYR A 74 -25.47 1.64 4.92
C TYR A 74 -25.99 1.37 6.33
N PRO A 75 -27.19 0.75 6.48
CA PRO A 75 -27.73 0.37 7.78
C PRO A 75 -26.84 -0.63 8.53
N ALA A 76 -26.88 -0.59 9.86
CA ALA A 76 -26.09 -1.47 10.73
C ALA A 76 -26.45 -2.96 10.59
N GLU A 77 -27.64 -3.26 10.11
CA GLU A 77 -28.12 -4.61 9.86
C GLU A 77 -27.36 -5.29 8.72
N ILE A 78 -26.91 -4.50 7.71
CA ILE A 78 -26.24 -5.02 6.52
C ILE A 78 -24.72 -4.73 6.50
N PHE A 79 -24.24 -3.78 7.29
CA PHE A 79 -22.83 -3.42 7.35
C PHE A 79 -22.36 -3.13 8.76
N GLU A 80 -21.19 -3.68 9.09
CA GLU A 80 -20.50 -3.42 10.35
C GLU A 80 -19.01 -3.12 10.06
N PHE A 81 -18.50 -2.03 10.63
CA PHE A 81 -17.08 -1.73 10.60
C PHE A 81 -16.46 -1.95 11.97
N ILE A 82 -15.41 -2.76 12.03
CA ILE A 82 -14.70 -3.10 13.27
C ILE A 82 -13.27 -2.58 13.17
N VAL A 83 -12.88 -1.70 14.10
CA VAL A 83 -11.48 -1.31 14.28
C VAL A 83 -10.80 -2.39 15.11
N GLY A 84 -9.98 -3.21 14.46
CA GLY A 84 -9.33 -4.35 15.10
C GLY A 84 -8.39 -5.09 14.15
N ALA A 85 -7.60 -6.00 14.71
CA ALA A 85 -6.66 -6.84 13.99
C ALA A 85 -7.08 -8.30 14.03
N ALA A 86 -7.08 -8.98 12.89
CA ALA A 86 -7.24 -10.42 12.85
C ALA A 86 -6.01 -11.09 13.50
N GLU A 87 -6.25 -11.97 14.45
CA GLU A 87 -5.25 -12.73 15.19
C GLU A 87 -5.16 -14.19 14.76
N ALA A 88 -6.31 -14.78 14.42
CA ALA A 88 -6.38 -16.15 13.92
C ALA A 88 -7.58 -16.36 13.00
N VAL A 89 -7.42 -17.19 11.99
CA VAL A 89 -8.50 -17.68 11.12
C VAL A 89 -8.57 -19.20 11.23
N ASN A 90 -9.77 -19.71 11.51
CA ASN A 90 -10.07 -21.13 11.43
C ASN A 90 -11.00 -21.37 10.24
N THR A 91 -10.49 -22.01 9.19
CA THR A 91 -11.24 -22.27 7.96
C THR A 91 -12.19 -23.47 8.07
N THR A 92 -11.99 -24.33 9.09
CA THR A 92 -12.87 -25.48 9.34
C THR A 92 -14.14 -25.05 10.07
N THR A 93 -14.00 -24.26 11.16
CA THR A 93 -15.13 -23.72 11.91
C THR A 93 -15.69 -22.44 11.31
N LYS A 94 -15.02 -21.89 10.29
CA LYS A 94 -15.34 -20.60 9.63
C LYS A 94 -15.43 -19.46 10.64
N THR A 95 -14.37 -19.28 11.44
CA THR A 95 -14.29 -18.20 12.44
C THR A 95 -13.00 -17.38 12.28
N VAL A 96 -13.10 -16.10 12.64
CA VAL A 96 -11.96 -15.16 12.74
C VAL A 96 -11.92 -14.62 14.14
N LYS A 97 -10.79 -14.80 14.83
CA LYS A 97 -10.51 -14.12 16.09
C LYS A 97 -9.96 -12.74 15.79
N VAL A 98 -10.59 -11.71 16.35
CA VAL A 98 -10.22 -10.29 16.16
C VAL A 98 -9.91 -9.66 17.51
N VAL A 99 -8.75 -9.02 17.61
CA VAL A 99 -8.41 -8.14 18.74
C VAL A 99 -8.92 -6.75 18.41
N ILE A 100 -9.91 -6.30 19.20
CA ILE A 100 -10.52 -4.97 19.04
C ILE A 100 -9.56 -3.91 19.57
N GLY A 101 -9.37 -2.84 18.80
CA GLY A 101 -8.60 -1.67 19.20
C GLY A 101 -9.46 -0.53 19.74
N GLY A 102 -8.82 0.49 20.28
CA GLY A 102 -9.48 1.69 20.78
C GLY A 102 -10.10 1.54 22.15
N THR A 103 -11.19 2.28 22.39
CA THR A 103 -11.86 2.38 23.72
C THR A 103 -12.59 1.11 24.15
N GLU A 104 -12.94 0.23 23.22
CA GLU A 104 -13.61 -1.05 23.43
C GLU A 104 -12.66 -2.25 23.34
N ALA A 105 -11.41 -2.06 23.81
CA ALA A 105 -10.38 -3.07 23.74
C ALA A 105 -10.85 -4.42 24.29
N GLY A 106 -10.63 -5.49 23.53
CA GLY A 106 -11.05 -6.85 23.86
C GLY A 106 -10.86 -7.84 22.70
N GLU A 107 -11.37 -9.02 22.86
CA GLU A 107 -11.35 -10.05 21.81
C GLU A 107 -12.79 -10.31 21.34
N ARG A 108 -12.94 -10.54 20.04
CA ARG A 108 -14.21 -10.94 19.44
C ARG A 108 -13.99 -12.06 18.43
N GLU A 109 -14.77 -13.11 18.51
CA GLU A 109 -14.83 -14.13 17.48
C GLU A 109 -15.98 -13.82 16.51
N LEU A 110 -15.65 -13.77 15.21
CA LEU A 110 -16.59 -13.54 14.13
C LEU A 110 -16.78 -14.83 13.34
N SER A 111 -18.01 -15.32 13.28
CA SER A 111 -18.38 -16.40 12.36
C SER A 111 -18.63 -15.82 10.97
N TYR A 112 -18.25 -16.55 9.91
CA TYR A 112 -18.48 -16.15 8.53
C TYR A 112 -19.00 -17.30 7.67
N ASP A 113 -19.81 -16.99 6.68
CA ASP A 113 -20.07 -17.90 5.55
C ASP A 113 -18.95 -17.79 4.52
N TYR A 114 -18.49 -16.56 4.30
CA TYR A 114 -17.43 -16.20 3.32
C TYR A 114 -16.43 -15.23 3.93
N LEU A 115 -15.16 -15.38 3.51
CA LEU A 115 -14.06 -14.56 4.00
C LEU A 115 -13.28 -13.94 2.83
N VAL A 116 -12.92 -12.66 2.92
CA VAL A 116 -12.05 -12.00 1.96
C VAL A 116 -10.83 -11.40 2.67
N VAL A 117 -9.64 -11.87 2.31
CA VAL A 117 -8.36 -11.42 2.89
C VAL A 117 -7.75 -10.33 2.03
N THR A 118 -7.63 -9.13 2.56
CA THR A 118 -7.09 -7.94 1.86
C THR A 118 -6.12 -7.14 2.73
N THR A 119 -5.44 -7.82 3.63
CA THR A 119 -4.54 -7.23 4.65
C THR A 119 -3.25 -6.61 4.08
N GLY A 120 -2.96 -6.86 2.81
CA GLY A 120 -1.83 -6.25 2.10
C GLY A 120 -0.46 -6.69 2.61
N THR A 121 0.49 -5.77 2.51
CA THR A 121 1.89 -5.97 2.92
C THR A 121 2.36 -4.82 3.80
N ARG A 122 3.40 -5.08 4.61
CA ARG A 122 4.13 -4.07 5.38
C ARG A 122 5.60 -4.01 4.95
N ASN A 123 6.26 -2.96 5.36
CA ASN A 123 7.73 -2.90 5.28
C ASN A 123 8.33 -4.00 6.16
N ALA A 124 9.28 -4.75 5.63
CA ALA A 124 9.95 -5.84 6.34
C ALA A 124 11.22 -5.39 7.12
N GLY A 125 11.62 -4.12 6.96
CA GLY A 125 12.81 -3.57 7.63
C GLY A 125 12.54 -3.24 9.10
N THR A 126 13.61 -3.03 9.85
CA THR A 126 13.57 -2.62 11.27
C THR A 126 13.27 -1.13 11.46
N VAL A 127 13.43 -0.32 10.41
CA VAL A 127 13.14 1.11 10.43
C VAL A 127 11.68 1.32 10.02
N GLU A 128 10.91 1.93 10.89
CA GLU A 128 9.53 2.30 10.57
C GLU A 128 9.48 3.43 9.56
N VAL A 129 8.65 3.27 8.56
CA VAL A 129 8.44 4.23 7.46
C VAL A 129 6.97 4.38 7.13
N PRO A 130 6.52 5.56 6.64
CA PRO A 130 5.10 5.79 6.38
C PRO A 130 4.51 4.97 5.23
N TRP A 131 5.32 4.51 4.28
CA TRP A 131 4.83 3.64 3.21
C TRP A 131 4.73 2.19 3.70
N LYS A 132 3.65 1.53 3.31
CA LYS A 132 3.37 0.16 3.77
C LYS A 132 3.38 0.03 5.30
N ASN A 133 2.87 1.04 6.00
CA ASN A 133 2.68 1.00 7.44
C ASN A 133 1.50 0.07 7.77
N ASN A 134 1.67 -0.72 8.85
CA ASN A 134 0.64 -1.65 9.36
C ASN A 134 0.17 -1.24 10.77
N GLY A 135 0.31 0.02 11.12
CA GLY A 135 -0.10 0.61 12.40
C GLY A 135 -1.55 1.05 12.44
N THR A 136 -1.98 1.54 13.61
CA THR A 136 -3.22 2.27 13.79
C THR A 136 -3.14 3.65 13.12
N HIS A 137 -4.25 4.39 13.12
CA HIS A 137 -4.26 5.76 12.61
C HIS A 137 -3.33 6.68 13.41
N GLU A 138 -3.37 6.56 14.74
CA GLU A 138 -2.56 7.34 15.66
C GLU A 138 -1.07 7.05 15.49
N GLU A 139 -0.69 5.77 15.40
CA GLU A 139 0.69 5.35 15.13
C GLU A 139 1.20 5.88 13.79
N LEU A 140 0.39 5.79 12.73
CA LEU A 140 0.73 6.32 11.41
C LEU A 140 0.89 7.84 11.41
N THR A 141 -0.02 8.55 12.06
CA THR A 141 0.01 10.02 12.14
C THR A 141 1.23 10.51 12.92
N ALA A 142 1.54 9.84 14.03
CA ALA A 142 2.75 10.11 14.82
C ALA A 142 4.02 9.83 14.00
N LEU A 143 4.07 8.71 13.27
CA LEU A 143 5.20 8.36 12.40
C LEU A 143 5.40 9.38 11.27
N LEU A 144 4.31 9.85 10.64
CA LEU A 144 4.38 10.89 9.61
C LEU A 144 4.89 12.21 10.18
N ALA A 145 4.40 12.62 11.35
CA ALA A 145 4.86 13.83 12.03
C ALA A 145 6.36 13.75 12.36
N GLN A 146 6.81 12.64 12.95
CA GLN A 146 8.22 12.38 13.24
C GLN A 146 9.08 12.36 11.95
N THR A 147 8.59 11.70 10.88
CA THR A 147 9.32 11.64 9.62
C THR A 147 9.47 13.03 9.00
N ARG A 148 8.43 13.87 9.03
CA ARG A 148 8.49 15.27 8.59
C ARG A 148 9.52 16.08 9.35
N GLN A 149 9.57 15.94 10.67
CA GLN A 149 10.59 16.61 11.51
C GLN A 149 12.00 16.16 11.14
N LYS A 150 12.22 14.84 10.96
CA LYS A 150 13.51 14.30 10.52
C LYS A 150 13.89 14.82 9.13
N VAL A 151 12.95 14.84 8.17
CA VAL A 151 13.17 15.42 6.84
C VAL A 151 13.55 16.89 6.93
N GLN A 152 12.86 17.65 7.79
CA GLN A 152 13.16 19.08 7.97
C GLN A 152 14.55 19.30 8.54
N GLY A 153 14.97 18.53 9.54
CA GLY A 153 16.26 18.70 10.24
C GLY A 153 17.46 18.12 9.46
N ALA A 154 17.25 17.10 8.63
CA ALA A 154 18.34 16.44 7.91
C ALA A 154 18.93 17.33 6.82
N ARG A 155 20.26 17.27 6.66
CA ARG A 155 21.00 17.85 5.50
C ARG A 155 21.41 16.81 4.48
N HIS A 156 21.72 15.61 4.94
CA HIS A 156 22.04 14.46 4.10
C HIS A 156 20.98 13.37 4.29
N ILE A 157 20.28 13.02 3.21
CA ILE A 157 19.18 12.03 3.22
C ILE A 157 19.52 10.90 2.27
N VAL A 158 19.52 9.67 2.77
CA VAL A 158 19.69 8.46 1.98
C VAL A 158 18.37 7.73 1.85
N VAL A 159 17.90 7.60 0.62
CA VAL A 159 16.79 6.72 0.23
C VAL A 159 17.39 5.41 -0.29
N ALA A 160 17.09 4.28 0.33
CA ALA A 160 17.61 2.99 -0.12
C ALA A 160 16.52 2.11 -0.71
N GLY A 161 16.81 1.57 -1.90
CA GLY A 161 15.88 0.85 -2.75
C GLY A 161 15.36 1.74 -3.88
N ALA A 162 15.80 1.47 -5.11
CA ALA A 162 15.46 2.28 -6.28
C ALA A 162 14.28 1.70 -7.10
N GLY A 163 13.32 1.03 -6.43
CA GLY A 163 12.01 0.69 -6.99
C GLY A 163 11.11 1.94 -7.12
N ALA A 164 9.84 1.74 -7.49
CA ALA A 164 8.91 2.86 -7.70
C ALA A 164 8.81 3.78 -6.47
N THR A 165 8.64 3.23 -5.27
CA THR A 165 8.55 4.01 -4.02
C THR A 165 9.81 4.83 -3.77
N GLY A 166 11.00 4.23 -3.93
CA GLY A 166 12.25 4.94 -3.69
C GLY A 166 12.53 6.04 -4.71
N VAL A 167 12.26 5.78 -5.99
CA VAL A 167 12.36 6.80 -7.05
C VAL A 167 11.42 7.97 -6.75
N GLU A 168 10.17 7.71 -6.37
CA GLU A 168 9.19 8.75 -6.04
C GLU A 168 9.56 9.50 -4.75
N THR A 169 10.03 8.80 -3.71
CA THR A 169 10.50 9.42 -2.47
C THR A 169 11.68 10.36 -2.72
N ALA A 170 12.71 9.87 -3.41
CA ALA A 170 13.87 10.69 -3.75
C ALA A 170 13.49 11.87 -4.65
N ALA A 171 12.54 11.67 -5.57
CA ALA A 171 12.06 12.73 -6.45
C ALA A 171 11.25 13.82 -5.71
N GLU A 172 10.38 13.47 -4.76
CA GLU A 172 9.65 14.45 -3.95
C GLU A 172 10.61 15.29 -3.09
N LEU A 173 11.58 14.62 -2.45
CA LEU A 173 12.64 15.29 -1.68
C LEU A 173 13.53 16.17 -2.57
N GLY A 174 13.94 15.66 -3.73
CA GLY A 174 14.75 16.41 -4.70
C GLY A 174 14.01 17.61 -5.29
N PHE A 175 12.72 17.49 -5.54
CA PHE A 175 11.89 18.59 -6.03
C PHE A 175 11.80 19.74 -5.02
N GLU A 176 11.69 19.41 -3.72
CA GLU A 176 11.59 20.41 -2.66
C GLU A 176 12.96 21.00 -2.28
N TYR A 177 13.96 20.13 -2.13
CA TYR A 177 15.21 20.48 -1.46
C TYR A 177 16.47 20.41 -2.34
N GLY A 178 16.37 19.83 -3.53
CA GLY A 178 17.55 19.65 -4.41
C GLY A 178 18.06 20.97 -5.01
N ASN A 179 17.11 21.84 -5.43
CA ASN A 179 17.40 23.17 -5.99
C ASN A 179 16.44 24.22 -5.41
N PRO A 180 16.42 24.42 -4.08
CA PRO A 180 15.51 25.38 -3.48
C PRO A 180 15.93 26.81 -3.80
N LYS A 181 14.97 27.75 -3.73
CA LYS A 181 15.26 29.19 -3.88
C LYS A 181 16.16 29.71 -2.77
N ASP A 182 15.96 29.22 -1.55
CA ASP A 182 16.80 29.48 -0.40
C ASP A 182 17.91 28.42 -0.33
N ALA A 183 19.17 28.83 -0.54
CA ALA A 183 20.31 27.93 -0.50
C ALA A 183 20.49 27.24 0.88
N ALA A 184 20.04 27.86 1.97
CA ALA A 184 20.09 27.27 3.32
C ALA A 184 19.16 26.05 3.46
N ALA A 185 18.11 25.98 2.67
CA ALA A 185 17.19 24.85 2.63
C ALA A 185 17.69 23.67 1.79
N LYS A 186 18.81 23.82 1.08
CA LYS A 186 19.37 22.77 0.21
C LYS A 186 19.78 21.55 1.02
N LYS A 187 19.40 20.35 0.52
CA LYS A 187 19.78 19.06 1.09
C LYS A 187 20.48 18.20 0.05
N GLU A 188 21.39 17.37 0.52
CA GLU A 188 21.98 16.30 -0.27
C GLU A 188 21.07 15.08 -0.22
N ILE A 189 20.61 14.59 -1.38
CA ILE A 189 19.69 13.48 -1.49
C ILE A 189 20.34 12.39 -2.33
N VAL A 190 20.53 11.23 -1.73
CA VAL A 190 21.15 10.06 -2.34
C VAL A 190 20.14 8.94 -2.47
N LEU A 191 19.97 8.41 -3.68
CA LEU A 191 19.18 7.21 -3.95
C LEU A 191 20.13 6.03 -4.18
N LEU A 192 20.08 5.04 -3.26
CA LEU A 192 20.84 3.80 -3.39
C LEU A 192 20.02 2.77 -4.17
N SER A 193 20.58 2.24 -5.25
CA SER A 193 20.04 1.14 -6.03
C SER A 193 20.82 -0.15 -5.77
N ALA A 194 20.14 -1.25 -5.48
CA ALA A 194 20.78 -2.56 -5.38
C ALA A 194 21.36 -3.01 -6.75
N ASP A 195 20.71 -2.58 -7.83
CA ASP A 195 21.10 -2.84 -9.20
C ASP A 195 21.90 -1.65 -9.78
N LYS A 196 22.53 -1.86 -10.94
CA LYS A 196 23.24 -0.81 -11.67
C LYS A 196 22.33 0.36 -12.03
N GLU A 197 21.06 0.08 -12.32
CA GLU A 197 20.07 1.05 -12.75
C GLU A 197 18.89 1.09 -11.79
N VAL A 198 18.19 2.23 -11.73
CA VAL A 198 16.93 2.36 -11.00
C VAL A 198 15.83 1.50 -11.65
N LEU A 199 14.78 1.21 -10.92
CA LEU A 199 13.63 0.40 -11.38
C LEU A 199 14.03 -1.00 -11.89
N GLY A 200 15.14 -1.56 -11.39
CA GLY A 200 15.64 -2.87 -11.80
C GLY A 200 16.03 -2.95 -13.28
N GLY A 201 16.44 -1.84 -13.90
CA GLY A 201 16.79 -1.77 -15.31
C GLY A 201 15.59 -1.79 -16.28
N ASP A 202 14.38 -1.46 -15.78
CA ASP A 202 13.21 -1.32 -16.66
C ASP A 202 13.49 -0.33 -17.81
N SER A 203 12.78 -0.51 -18.93
CA SER A 203 12.96 0.31 -20.14
C SER A 203 12.83 1.83 -19.91
N ILE A 204 12.18 2.25 -18.81
CA ILE A 204 12.06 3.66 -18.39
C ILE A 204 13.12 4.09 -17.37
N ALA A 205 14.03 3.21 -16.96
CA ALA A 205 15.06 3.49 -15.94
C ALA A 205 15.91 4.72 -16.30
N GLY A 206 16.38 4.79 -17.55
CA GLY A 206 17.16 5.95 -18.03
C GLY A 206 16.39 7.26 -17.99
N ASN A 207 15.08 7.23 -18.30
CA ASN A 207 14.21 8.41 -18.22
C ASN A 207 14.01 8.85 -16.75
N ALA A 208 13.73 7.92 -15.85
CA ALA A 208 13.57 8.19 -14.42
C ALA A 208 14.87 8.76 -13.81
N ALA A 209 16.01 8.15 -14.13
CA ALA A 209 17.32 8.62 -13.67
C ALA A 209 17.66 10.02 -14.19
N ALA A 210 17.33 10.33 -15.44
CA ALA A 210 17.53 11.66 -16.00
C ALA A 210 16.70 12.74 -15.28
N GLU A 211 15.42 12.44 -14.96
CA GLU A 211 14.59 13.37 -14.21
C GLU A 211 15.08 13.53 -12.76
N LEU A 212 15.52 12.47 -12.09
CA LEU A 212 16.09 12.54 -10.73
C LEU A 212 17.34 13.43 -10.67
N ARG A 213 18.24 13.31 -11.65
CA ARG A 213 19.46 14.16 -11.73
C ARG A 213 19.12 15.63 -11.90
N LYS A 214 18.07 15.98 -12.67
CA LYS A 214 17.58 17.37 -12.79
C LYS A 214 17.08 17.93 -11.46
N LEU A 215 16.64 17.06 -10.55
CA LEU A 215 16.25 17.40 -9.19
C LEU A 215 17.42 17.35 -8.19
N ASN A 216 18.64 17.27 -8.67
CA ASN A 216 19.86 17.19 -7.86
C ASN A 216 19.91 15.95 -6.94
N VAL A 217 19.27 14.85 -7.34
CA VAL A 217 19.36 13.57 -6.66
C VAL A 217 20.57 12.79 -7.18
N THR A 218 21.46 12.41 -6.27
CA THR A 218 22.59 11.53 -6.57
C THR A 218 22.13 10.08 -6.58
N ILE A 219 22.34 9.38 -7.70
CA ILE A 219 22.01 7.97 -7.84
C ILE A 219 23.28 7.14 -7.71
N ARG A 220 23.28 6.17 -6.79
CA ARG A 220 24.40 5.24 -6.58
C ARG A 220 23.93 3.82 -6.77
N GLY A 221 24.57 3.07 -7.64
CA GLY A 221 24.31 1.64 -7.91
C GLY A 221 25.47 0.98 -8.65
N PRO A 222 25.76 -0.30 -8.38
CA PRO A 222 25.13 -1.15 -7.38
C PRO A 222 25.52 -0.79 -5.94
N ALA A 223 24.55 -0.60 -5.06
CA ALA A 223 24.76 -0.20 -3.67
C ALA A 223 23.61 -0.78 -2.80
N ARG A 224 23.75 -2.01 -2.38
CA ARG A 224 22.79 -2.68 -1.51
C ARG A 224 23.19 -2.46 -0.05
N VAL A 225 22.25 -1.99 0.78
CA VAL A 225 22.43 -1.85 2.22
C VAL A 225 22.35 -3.23 2.88
N ALA A 226 23.40 -3.62 3.56
CA ALA A 226 23.48 -4.86 4.33
C ALA A 226 22.95 -4.66 5.76
N SER A 227 23.32 -3.52 6.38
CA SER A 227 22.83 -3.17 7.73
C SER A 227 22.74 -1.66 7.92
N ALA A 228 21.95 -1.25 8.91
CA ALA A 228 21.80 0.12 9.34
C ALA A 228 21.79 0.19 10.86
N SER A 229 22.55 1.09 11.44
CA SER A 229 22.65 1.28 12.90
C SER A 229 22.67 2.76 13.27
N ALA A 230 22.04 3.11 14.40
CA ALA A 230 22.12 4.45 14.92
C ALA A 230 23.49 4.73 15.54
N THR A 231 24.02 5.93 15.32
CA THR A 231 25.27 6.41 15.92
C THR A 231 24.99 7.25 17.16
N ALA A 232 26.00 7.47 18.00
CA ALA A 232 25.86 8.25 19.23
C ALA A 232 25.50 9.73 19.00
N ASP A 233 25.83 10.28 17.85
CA ASP A 233 25.49 11.66 17.42
C ASP A 233 24.12 11.76 16.71
N GLY A 234 23.31 10.70 16.75
CA GLY A 234 21.94 10.68 16.23
C GLY A 234 21.83 10.48 14.72
N LYS A 235 22.92 10.17 14.03
CA LYS A 235 22.92 9.80 12.60
C LYS A 235 22.64 8.31 12.42
N THR A 236 22.58 7.89 11.17
CA THR A 236 22.50 6.49 10.79
C THR A 236 23.74 6.11 9.98
N GLU A 237 24.41 5.06 10.43
CA GLU A 237 25.48 4.41 9.70
C GLU A 237 24.91 3.27 8.87
N LEU A 238 25.15 3.28 7.57
CA LEU A 238 24.74 2.26 6.62
C LEU A 238 25.98 1.49 6.17
N VAL A 239 25.99 0.18 6.34
CA VAL A 239 27.02 -0.69 5.78
C VAL A 239 26.46 -1.30 4.49
N LEU A 240 27.16 -1.10 3.38
CA LEU A 240 26.81 -1.69 2.09
C LEU A 240 27.38 -3.10 1.95
N GLU A 241 26.79 -3.93 1.09
CA GLU A 241 27.35 -5.28 0.79
C GLU A 241 28.80 -5.25 0.26
N SER A 242 29.22 -4.11 -0.33
CA SER A 242 30.61 -3.89 -0.73
C SER A 242 31.59 -3.71 0.43
N GLY A 243 31.11 -3.55 1.67
CA GLY A 243 31.90 -3.16 2.84
C GLY A 243 32.05 -1.64 3.00
N GLU A 244 31.61 -0.84 2.07
CA GLU A 244 31.60 0.62 2.21
C GLU A 244 30.60 1.06 3.28
N THR A 245 30.98 2.08 4.06
CA THR A 245 30.14 2.70 5.07
C THR A 245 29.64 4.08 4.60
N VAL A 246 28.35 4.38 4.77
CA VAL A 246 27.73 5.67 4.46
C VAL A 246 27.07 6.21 5.72
N LEU A 247 27.47 7.40 6.14
CA LEU A 247 26.86 8.10 7.27
C LEU A 247 25.80 9.08 6.76
N THR A 248 24.61 9.08 7.35
CA THR A 248 23.50 9.95 6.94
C THR A 248 22.71 10.51 8.13
N ASP A 249 22.13 11.70 7.97
CA ASP A 249 21.25 12.30 8.98
C ASP A 249 19.86 11.61 8.97
N LEU A 250 19.43 11.14 7.78
CA LEU A 250 18.14 10.45 7.66
C LEU A 250 18.24 9.29 6.66
N TYR A 251 17.89 8.11 7.12
CA TYR A 251 17.80 6.90 6.33
C TYR A 251 16.33 6.55 6.07
N LEU A 252 15.96 6.40 4.80
CA LEU A 252 14.62 6.06 4.33
C LEU A 252 14.65 4.77 3.51
N PRO A 253 14.47 3.59 4.14
CA PRO A 253 14.38 2.33 3.41
C PRO A 253 13.05 2.24 2.64
N THR A 254 13.13 1.84 1.37
CA THR A 254 11.95 1.61 0.49
C THR A 254 11.94 0.20 -0.09
N MET A 255 12.75 -0.68 0.48
CA MET A 255 12.89 -2.08 0.10
C MET A 255 12.36 -3.00 1.19
N GLY A 256 12.15 -4.24 0.78
CA GLY A 256 11.65 -5.28 1.68
C GLY A 256 10.15 -5.16 1.93
N MET A 257 9.41 -6.20 1.56
CA MET A 257 7.99 -6.30 1.87
C MET A 257 7.69 -7.68 2.45
N ALA A 258 6.90 -7.70 3.52
CA ALA A 258 6.33 -8.90 4.09
C ALA A 258 4.81 -8.85 4.00
N PRO A 259 4.13 -9.92 3.59
CA PRO A 259 2.68 -9.97 3.61
C PRO A 259 2.17 -9.99 5.06
N ASN A 260 0.99 -9.40 5.29
CA ASN A 260 0.33 -9.43 6.58
C ASN A 260 -0.56 -10.68 6.66
N THR A 261 0.04 -11.83 6.96
CA THR A 261 -0.59 -13.17 6.89
C THR A 261 -0.36 -14.03 8.13
N GLU A 262 0.20 -13.47 9.20
CA GLU A 262 0.56 -14.21 10.42
C GLU A 262 -0.63 -14.91 11.08
N PHE A 263 -1.83 -14.38 10.87
CA PHE A 263 -3.09 -14.91 11.40
C PHE A 263 -3.68 -16.06 10.56
N LEU A 264 -3.10 -16.36 9.40
CA LEU A 264 -3.57 -17.44 8.51
C LEU A 264 -2.81 -18.75 8.77
N PRO A 265 -3.46 -19.90 8.61
CA PRO A 265 -2.79 -21.19 8.61
C PRO A 265 -1.69 -21.24 7.56
N PRO A 266 -0.48 -21.77 7.89
CA PRO A 266 0.65 -21.86 6.96
C PRO A 266 0.33 -22.62 5.66
N SER A 267 -0.61 -23.59 5.71
CA SER A 267 -1.04 -24.39 4.56
C SER A 267 -1.76 -23.57 3.47
N LEU A 268 -2.19 -22.34 3.77
CA LEU A 268 -2.85 -21.44 2.83
C LEU A 268 -1.86 -20.45 2.18
N LEU A 269 -0.58 -20.55 2.52
CA LEU A 269 0.45 -19.60 2.12
C LEU A 269 1.48 -20.25 1.18
N THR A 270 1.98 -19.43 0.26
CA THR A 270 3.17 -19.76 -0.55
C THR A 270 4.43 -19.81 0.31
N ASP A 271 5.56 -20.33 -0.21
CA ASP A 271 6.86 -20.31 0.46
C ASP A 271 7.30 -18.90 0.90
N ARG A 272 6.88 -17.86 0.16
CA ARG A 272 7.13 -16.45 0.48
C ARG A 272 6.09 -15.84 1.41
N LYS A 273 5.23 -16.65 2.02
CA LYS A 273 4.17 -16.26 2.97
C LYS A 273 3.05 -15.40 2.38
N PHE A 274 2.95 -15.26 1.05
CA PHE A 274 1.77 -14.66 0.42
C PHE A 274 0.62 -15.67 0.38
N VAL A 275 -0.63 -15.17 0.35
CA VAL A 275 -1.79 -16.05 0.23
C VAL A 275 -1.77 -16.74 -1.14
N ASP A 276 -1.89 -18.08 -1.14
CA ASP A 276 -1.94 -18.88 -2.36
C ASP A 276 -3.37 -18.91 -2.92
N VAL A 277 -3.55 -18.44 -4.16
CA VAL A 277 -4.86 -18.33 -4.80
C VAL A 277 -4.85 -18.94 -6.20
N ASP A 278 -6.02 -19.37 -6.64
CA ASP A 278 -6.30 -19.81 -7.99
C ASP A 278 -6.56 -18.66 -8.99
N GLU A 279 -7.14 -18.95 -10.14
CA GLU A 279 -7.51 -17.96 -11.16
C GLU A 279 -8.76 -17.14 -10.82
N PHE A 280 -9.56 -17.59 -9.85
CA PHE A 280 -10.73 -16.89 -9.31
C PHE A 280 -10.36 -16.01 -8.11
N TYR A 281 -9.10 -16.04 -7.70
CA TYR A 281 -8.57 -15.48 -6.45
C TYR A 281 -9.19 -16.12 -5.21
N ALA A 282 -9.74 -17.34 -5.34
CA ALA A 282 -10.11 -18.19 -4.23
C ALA A 282 -8.85 -18.81 -3.60
N VAL A 283 -8.82 -18.85 -2.28
CA VAL A 283 -7.67 -19.35 -1.52
C VAL A 283 -7.60 -20.87 -1.63
N ARG A 284 -6.46 -21.39 -2.10
CA ARG A 284 -6.25 -22.84 -2.22
C ARG A 284 -6.30 -23.50 -0.84
N GLY A 285 -7.11 -24.54 -0.73
CA GLY A 285 -7.27 -25.29 0.54
C GLY A 285 -8.25 -24.66 1.53
N ALA A 286 -9.00 -23.60 1.15
CA ALA A 286 -10.02 -22.99 2.01
C ALA A 286 -11.28 -22.64 1.20
N GLU A 287 -12.36 -23.38 1.43
CA GLU A 287 -13.64 -23.14 0.77
C GLU A 287 -14.31 -21.85 1.28
N GLY A 288 -14.82 -21.03 0.35
CA GLY A 288 -15.50 -19.78 0.69
C GLY A 288 -14.55 -18.65 1.13
N VAL A 289 -13.27 -18.78 0.81
CA VAL A 289 -12.23 -17.77 1.14
C VAL A 289 -11.58 -17.24 -0.13
N TRP A 290 -11.50 -15.91 -0.26
CA TRP A 290 -10.78 -15.23 -1.34
C TRP A 290 -9.73 -14.28 -0.78
N ALA A 291 -8.77 -13.89 -1.62
CA ALA A 291 -7.81 -12.86 -1.28
C ALA A 291 -7.53 -11.92 -2.45
N ALA A 292 -7.23 -10.64 -2.16
CA ALA A 292 -6.91 -9.64 -3.17
C ALA A 292 -5.93 -8.58 -2.66
N GLY A 293 -5.25 -7.94 -3.58
CA GLY A 293 -4.27 -6.89 -3.29
C GLY A 293 -2.88 -7.46 -3.01
N ASP A 294 -2.05 -6.66 -2.34
CA ASP A 294 -0.65 -6.99 -2.15
C ASP A 294 -0.39 -8.24 -1.32
N VAL A 295 -1.37 -8.70 -0.53
CA VAL A 295 -1.28 -9.95 0.24
C VAL A 295 -1.17 -11.20 -0.65
N VAL A 296 -1.57 -11.10 -1.92
CA VAL A 296 -1.49 -12.18 -2.93
C VAL A 296 -0.21 -12.08 -3.76
N TRP A 297 0.31 -10.86 -4.03
CA TRP A 297 1.50 -10.60 -4.86
C TRP A 297 1.48 -11.31 -6.23
N LYS A 298 0.35 -11.26 -6.94
CA LYS A 298 0.16 -11.96 -8.20
C LYS A 298 -0.34 -11.00 -9.30
N PRO A 299 0.43 -10.68 -10.32
CA PRO A 299 1.85 -11.02 -10.54
C PRO A 299 2.79 -10.19 -9.67
N ARG A 300 2.36 -9.04 -9.16
CA ARG A 300 3.09 -8.11 -8.29
C ARG A 300 2.12 -7.14 -7.59
N GLY A 301 2.58 -6.43 -6.55
CA GLY A 301 1.82 -5.33 -5.96
C GLY A 301 1.69 -4.15 -6.93
N SER A 302 0.47 -3.67 -7.13
CA SER A 302 0.17 -2.51 -7.98
C SER A 302 -1.24 -2.02 -7.70
N PHE A 303 -1.43 -0.70 -7.63
CA PHE A 303 -2.76 -0.10 -7.46
C PHE A 303 -3.77 -0.57 -8.52
N VAL A 304 -3.35 -0.55 -9.79
CA VAL A 304 -4.23 -0.93 -10.91
C VAL A 304 -4.57 -2.42 -10.88
N LEU A 305 -3.62 -3.27 -10.49
CA LEU A 305 -3.88 -4.71 -10.32
C LEU A 305 -4.81 -4.95 -9.13
N THR A 306 -4.57 -4.29 -8.00
CA THR A 306 -5.44 -4.37 -6.81
C THR A 306 -6.88 -3.98 -7.13
N ASP A 307 -7.10 -2.91 -7.92
CA ASP A 307 -8.43 -2.51 -8.39
C ASP A 307 -9.14 -3.64 -9.16
N LYS A 308 -8.45 -4.26 -10.11
CA LYS A 308 -9.02 -5.38 -10.90
C LYS A 308 -9.25 -6.64 -10.08
N GLN A 309 -8.33 -6.96 -9.19
CA GLN A 309 -8.45 -8.10 -8.27
C GLN A 309 -9.65 -7.92 -7.34
N ALA A 310 -9.77 -6.78 -6.68
CA ALA A 310 -10.88 -6.50 -5.76
C ALA A 310 -12.25 -6.53 -6.47
N ALA A 311 -12.34 -5.92 -7.67
CA ALA A 311 -13.55 -5.99 -8.48
C ALA A 311 -13.90 -7.43 -8.90
N GLY A 312 -12.89 -8.23 -9.24
CA GLY A 312 -13.06 -9.63 -9.61
C GLY A 312 -13.49 -10.51 -8.45
N VAL A 313 -12.86 -10.33 -7.27
CA VAL A 313 -13.22 -11.03 -6.05
C VAL A 313 -14.64 -10.68 -5.63
N ALA A 314 -15.02 -9.39 -5.60
CA ALA A 314 -16.38 -8.99 -5.26
C ALA A 314 -17.41 -9.65 -6.20
N ARG A 315 -17.13 -9.72 -7.50
CA ARG A 315 -17.99 -10.42 -8.49
C ARG A 315 -18.09 -11.92 -8.21
N ASN A 316 -16.98 -12.57 -7.84
CA ASN A 316 -16.97 -14.01 -7.55
C ASN A 316 -17.71 -14.33 -6.23
N VAL A 317 -17.58 -13.49 -5.21
CA VAL A 317 -18.37 -13.58 -3.98
C VAL A 317 -19.87 -13.39 -4.27
N ASP A 318 -20.24 -12.38 -5.09
CA ASP A 318 -21.61 -12.19 -5.59
C ASP A 318 -22.13 -13.44 -6.32
N ALA A 319 -21.32 -14.01 -7.21
CA ALA A 319 -21.71 -15.19 -7.97
C ALA A 319 -22.03 -16.37 -7.06
N VAL A 320 -21.16 -16.65 -6.08
CA VAL A 320 -21.39 -17.76 -5.12
C VAL A 320 -22.60 -17.50 -4.23
N LEU A 321 -22.78 -16.28 -3.70
CA LEU A 321 -23.95 -15.88 -2.92
C LEU A 321 -25.27 -16.06 -3.69
N ARG A 322 -25.23 -15.94 -5.00
CA ARG A 322 -26.39 -16.09 -5.91
C ARG A 322 -26.42 -17.44 -6.63
N GLU A 323 -25.65 -18.42 -6.16
CA GLU A 323 -25.57 -19.77 -6.73
C GLU A 323 -25.22 -19.78 -8.22
N LYS A 324 -24.35 -18.82 -8.63
CA LYS A 324 -23.85 -18.70 -10.01
C LYS A 324 -22.40 -19.15 -10.13
N PRO A 325 -21.96 -19.58 -11.31
CA PRO A 325 -20.56 -19.95 -11.52
C PRO A 325 -19.64 -18.73 -11.38
N GLN A 326 -18.48 -18.93 -10.74
CA GLN A 326 -17.40 -17.97 -10.67
C GLN A 326 -16.76 -17.76 -12.05
N THR A 327 -16.09 -16.63 -12.25
CA THR A 327 -15.35 -16.29 -13.46
C THR A 327 -13.92 -15.94 -13.15
N PRO A 328 -12.92 -16.41 -13.94
CA PRO A 328 -11.53 -16.03 -13.75
C PRO A 328 -11.35 -14.53 -13.68
N VAL A 329 -10.53 -14.07 -12.74
CA VAL A 329 -10.24 -12.65 -12.57
C VAL A 329 -9.20 -12.23 -13.60
N LYS A 330 -9.66 -11.50 -14.62
CA LYS A 330 -8.78 -10.96 -15.66
C LYS A 330 -8.03 -9.74 -15.10
N THR A 331 -6.72 -9.86 -15.03
CA THR A 331 -5.83 -8.72 -14.80
C THR A 331 -5.63 -7.95 -16.10
N ILE A 332 -4.97 -6.79 -16.03
CA ILE A 332 -4.68 -6.01 -17.22
C ILE A 332 -3.66 -6.78 -18.07
N PRO A 333 -3.92 -7.00 -19.38
CA PRO A 333 -3.02 -7.74 -20.24
C PRO A 333 -1.71 -7.01 -20.55
N ILE A 334 -1.66 -5.71 -20.24
CA ILE A 334 -0.51 -4.85 -20.50
C ILE A 334 0.13 -4.45 -19.16
N ASP A 335 1.42 -4.73 -19.00
CA ASP A 335 2.15 -4.28 -17.83
C ASP A 335 2.32 -2.75 -17.86
N VAL A 336 1.86 -2.07 -16.82
CA VAL A 336 1.91 -0.61 -16.69
C VAL A 336 2.83 -0.25 -15.53
N LEU A 337 3.87 0.52 -15.81
CA LEU A 337 4.73 1.10 -14.80
C LEU A 337 4.76 2.63 -14.99
N MET A 338 4.40 3.37 -13.95
CA MET A 338 4.48 4.83 -13.91
C MET A 338 5.06 5.27 -12.57
N VAL A 339 6.06 6.11 -12.61
CA VAL A 339 6.68 6.73 -11.43
C VAL A 339 6.65 8.25 -11.57
N ALA A 340 6.18 8.92 -10.54
CA ALA A 340 6.25 10.37 -10.45
C ALA A 340 7.70 10.80 -10.18
N THR A 341 8.19 11.82 -10.87
CA THR A 341 9.50 12.41 -10.61
C THR A 341 9.30 13.85 -10.14
N GLY A 342 8.88 13.96 -8.87
CA GLY A 342 8.43 15.22 -8.29
C GLY A 342 7.06 15.66 -8.82
N ARG A 343 6.80 16.96 -8.74
CA ARG A 343 5.49 17.57 -8.98
C ARG A 343 5.33 18.22 -10.36
N SER A 344 6.15 17.83 -11.34
CA SER A 344 6.09 18.40 -12.69
C SER A 344 6.39 17.39 -13.81
N ARG A 345 6.95 16.25 -13.49
CA ARG A 345 7.43 15.25 -14.45
C ARG A 345 7.14 13.82 -13.94
N GLY A 346 7.42 12.84 -14.81
CA GLY A 346 7.37 11.42 -14.48
C GLY A 346 8.00 10.57 -15.56
N ALA A 347 8.22 9.31 -15.27
CA ALA A 347 8.63 8.30 -16.24
C ALA A 347 7.62 7.16 -16.23
N GLY A 348 7.23 6.64 -17.39
CA GLY A 348 6.24 5.58 -17.45
C GLY A 348 6.23 4.84 -18.77
N ARG A 349 5.59 3.66 -18.74
CA ARG A 349 5.31 2.85 -19.92
C ARG A 349 3.99 2.08 -19.76
N MET A 350 3.40 1.75 -20.87
CA MET A 350 2.30 0.79 -21.01
C MET A 350 2.74 -0.30 -21.99
N GLY A 351 3.00 -1.51 -21.51
CA GLY A 351 3.69 -2.53 -22.26
C GLY A 351 5.07 -2.04 -22.72
N PHE A 352 5.31 -2.03 -24.03
CA PHE A 352 6.56 -1.57 -24.64
C PHE A 352 6.58 -0.07 -24.97
N VAL A 353 5.43 0.60 -24.89
CA VAL A 353 5.30 2.02 -25.28
C VAL A 353 5.62 2.91 -24.08
N LYS A 354 6.66 3.73 -24.22
CA LYS A 354 7.01 4.75 -23.21
C LYS A 354 6.01 5.91 -23.26
N ALA A 355 5.58 6.33 -22.08
CA ALA A 355 4.69 7.49 -21.93
C ALA A 355 5.50 8.79 -21.90
N PHE A 356 4.94 9.87 -22.44
CA PHE A 356 5.54 11.19 -22.28
C PHE A 356 5.54 11.62 -20.82
N SER A 357 6.62 12.25 -20.37
CA SER A 357 6.83 12.66 -18.98
C SER A 357 5.69 13.53 -18.44
N ILE A 358 5.18 14.47 -19.25
CA ILE A 358 4.04 15.31 -18.90
C ILE A 358 2.75 14.50 -18.71
N MET A 359 2.55 13.44 -19.49
CA MET A 359 1.38 12.57 -19.37
C MET A 359 1.42 11.79 -18.06
N VAL A 360 2.59 11.26 -17.67
CA VAL A 360 2.77 10.59 -16.38
C VAL A 360 2.52 11.57 -15.22
N TYR A 361 2.99 12.81 -15.34
CA TYR A 361 2.68 13.85 -14.36
C TYR A 361 1.18 14.09 -14.24
N LEU A 362 0.45 14.27 -15.32
CA LEU A 362 -0.99 14.53 -15.30
C LEU A 362 -1.79 13.35 -14.72
N ILE A 363 -1.38 12.11 -15.04
CA ILE A 363 -2.08 10.90 -14.58
C ILE A 363 -1.75 10.56 -13.11
N LYS A 364 -0.50 10.75 -12.69
CA LYS A 364 -0.01 10.31 -11.38
C LYS A 364 0.67 11.43 -10.58
N GLY A 365 1.64 12.11 -11.18
CA GLY A 365 2.54 13.02 -10.46
C GLY A 365 1.86 14.25 -9.87
N LYS A 366 0.78 14.74 -10.48
CA LYS A 366 0.06 15.94 -10.05
C LYS A 366 -0.50 15.78 -8.64
N THR A 367 -1.21 14.70 -8.38
CA THR A 367 -1.94 14.47 -7.13
C THR A 367 -1.53 13.20 -6.41
N LEU A 368 -0.77 12.29 -7.02
CA LEU A 368 -0.55 10.91 -6.55
C LEU A 368 -1.89 10.18 -6.30
N GLY A 369 -2.94 10.59 -7.00
CA GLY A 369 -4.28 10.04 -6.91
C GLY A 369 -5.12 10.53 -5.73
N THR A 370 -4.64 11.50 -4.93
CA THR A 370 -5.40 12.03 -3.77
C THR A 370 -6.70 12.70 -4.18
N ASP A 371 -6.82 13.17 -5.41
CA ASP A 371 -8.06 13.69 -6.00
C ASP A 371 -9.17 12.63 -6.12
N LYS A 372 -8.82 11.35 -6.25
CA LYS A 372 -9.75 10.23 -6.31
C LYS A 372 -10.10 9.67 -4.94
N PHE A 373 -9.35 10.04 -3.90
CA PHE A 373 -9.44 9.45 -2.58
C PHE A 373 -10.84 9.56 -1.95
N PRO A 374 -11.53 10.72 -1.98
CA PRO A 374 -12.89 10.81 -1.46
C PRO A 374 -13.85 9.79 -2.08
N ALA A 375 -13.82 9.67 -3.41
CA ALA A 375 -14.67 8.75 -4.16
C ALA A 375 -14.35 7.26 -3.91
N TRP A 376 -13.13 6.96 -3.49
CA TRP A 376 -12.76 5.61 -3.04
C TRP A 376 -13.33 5.30 -1.66
N VAL A 377 -13.25 6.26 -0.73
CA VAL A 377 -13.72 6.06 0.65
C VAL A 377 -15.23 5.92 0.70
N ASP A 378 -15.98 6.75 -0.02
CA ASP A 378 -17.45 6.73 -0.05
C ASP A 378 -18.04 5.73 -1.06
N GLY A 379 -17.20 5.06 -1.85
CA GLY A 379 -17.60 4.04 -2.81
C GLY A 379 -18.21 4.58 -4.11
N THR A 380 -18.21 5.90 -4.37
CA THR A 380 -18.74 6.47 -5.61
C THR A 380 -17.86 6.18 -6.83
N ASN A 381 -16.62 5.72 -6.60
CA ASN A 381 -15.69 5.30 -7.64
C ASN A 381 -16.02 3.89 -8.23
N PHE A 382 -16.93 3.12 -7.64
CA PHE A 382 -17.17 1.72 -7.99
C PHE A 382 -18.55 1.48 -8.60
#